data_ad1a9beae67534fa984f847868ec4aad
#
_entry.id   ad1a9beae67534fa984f847868ec4aad
#
_cell.length_a   1.000
_cell.length_b   1.000
_cell.length_c   1.000
_cell.angle_alpha   90.00
_cell.angle_beta   90.00
_cell.angle_gamma   90.00
#
_symmetry.space_group_name_H-M   'P 1'
#
loop_
_entity.id
_entity.type
_entity.pdbx_description
1 polymer ?
#
loop_
_entity_poly.entity_id
_entity_poly.type
_entity_poly.pdbx_seq_one_letter_code
_entity_poly.pdbx_strand_id
1 'polypeptide(L)'
;LLLSVIQIGVFAQKTEDENNLYWQSDRKINFSDYQSKSDTNCIKYNERYGLKMSSSIGFRWVVDVPKRWRGKMDKAYVVPVFCKNCSCILAEDSMSLKTDRLLFDITEILSRNIRKELDEFQRATNVDNVNEMFFTTVKNKWDELRGDFFATVIREILIEKQEGAYEKWRKNIDEMLEKRKEYATKPEDCFRFIAGKPIEKGYKKAKSIMGDMRSKNSNDTETTE
;
A
#
# COMPACT_ATOMS: atom_id res chain seq x y z
N LEU A 1 14.52 -31.38 37.75
CA LEU A 1 13.95 -30.13 37.23
C LEU A 1 13.88 -30.22 35.69
N LEU A 2 12.69 -30.54 35.15
CA LEU A 2 12.41 -30.53 33.72
C LEU A 2 12.05 -29.09 33.33
N LEU A 3 12.91 -28.42 32.59
CA LEU A 3 12.61 -27.16 31.93
C LEU A 3 11.79 -27.49 30.68
N SER A 4 10.47 -27.28 30.74
CA SER A 4 9.60 -27.30 29.56
C SER A 4 9.86 -26.01 28.76
N VAL A 5 10.55 -26.14 27.65
CA VAL A 5 10.67 -25.07 26.65
C VAL A 5 9.31 -24.95 25.97
N ILE A 6 8.53 -23.93 26.34
CA ILE A 6 7.33 -23.54 25.59
C ILE A 6 7.80 -22.92 24.29
N GLN A 7 7.79 -23.68 23.21
CA GLN A 7 7.90 -23.14 21.85
C GLN A 7 6.61 -22.33 21.57
N ILE A 8 6.68 -21.02 21.76
CA ILE A 8 5.69 -20.11 21.24
C ILE A 8 5.89 -20.12 19.72
N GLY A 9 5.10 -20.92 19.02
CA GLY A 9 5.02 -20.88 17.59
C GLY A 9 4.53 -19.49 17.18
N VAL A 10 5.43 -18.63 16.73
CA VAL A 10 5.08 -17.42 16.03
C VAL A 10 4.47 -17.85 14.70
N PHE A 11 3.14 -17.95 14.65
CA PHE A 11 2.45 -18.09 13.38
C PHE A 11 2.75 -16.81 12.59
N ALA A 12 3.62 -16.90 11.59
CA ALA A 12 3.85 -15.81 10.66
C ALA A 12 2.50 -15.40 10.08
N GLN A 13 2.05 -14.18 10.39
CA GLN A 13 0.78 -13.69 9.87
C GLN A 13 0.88 -13.54 8.37
N LYS A 14 -0.17 -13.97 7.68
CA LYS A 14 -0.23 -13.92 6.22
C LYS A 14 -0.23 -12.47 5.75
N THR A 15 0.70 -12.11 4.86
CA THR A 15 0.88 -10.76 4.32
C THR A 15 0.54 -10.67 2.84
N GLU A 16 0.01 -11.73 2.24
CA GLU A 16 -0.49 -11.76 0.87
C GLU A 16 -1.66 -12.74 0.73
N ASP A 17 -2.51 -12.51 -0.26
CA ASP A 17 -3.58 -13.41 -0.71
C ASP A 17 -3.43 -13.69 -2.21
N GLU A 18 -4.41 -14.36 -2.82
CA GLU A 18 -4.39 -14.69 -4.25
C GLU A 18 -4.28 -13.45 -5.14
N ASN A 19 -4.94 -12.34 -4.73
CA ASN A 19 -5.09 -11.15 -5.54
C ASN A 19 -4.13 -10.03 -5.16
N ASN A 20 -3.58 -10.05 -3.94
CA ASN A 20 -2.88 -8.90 -3.38
C ASN A 20 -1.61 -9.31 -2.66
N LEU A 21 -0.57 -8.53 -2.89
CA LEU A 21 0.66 -8.52 -2.10
C LEU A 21 0.68 -7.23 -1.27
N TYR A 22 0.72 -7.35 0.05
CA TYR A 22 0.89 -6.22 0.96
C TYR A 22 2.37 -6.02 1.28
N TRP A 23 2.78 -4.78 1.40
CA TRP A 23 4.19 -4.44 1.58
C TRP A 23 4.79 -5.05 2.86
N GLN A 24 5.93 -5.68 2.70
CA GLN A 24 6.83 -6.12 3.77
C GLN A 24 8.28 -5.91 3.34
N SER A 25 9.16 -5.64 4.28
CA SER A 25 10.57 -5.34 3.99
C SER A 25 11.33 -6.53 3.34
N ASP A 26 10.94 -7.74 3.68
CA ASP A 26 11.55 -9.01 3.25
C ASP A 26 10.86 -9.65 2.04
N ARG A 27 9.65 -9.20 1.65
CA ARG A 27 8.90 -9.71 0.49
C ARG A 27 8.87 -8.69 -0.64
N LYS A 28 9.68 -8.89 -1.67
CA LYS A 28 9.73 -8.01 -2.84
C LYS A 28 8.84 -8.53 -3.97
N ILE A 29 8.26 -7.60 -4.76
CA ILE A 29 7.55 -7.93 -6.01
C ILE A 29 8.52 -8.71 -6.93
N ASN A 30 8.01 -9.74 -7.59
CA ASN A 30 8.73 -10.49 -8.62
C ASN A 30 7.83 -10.71 -9.85
N PHE A 31 8.37 -11.25 -10.94
CA PHE A 31 7.61 -11.42 -12.19
C PHE A 31 6.38 -12.32 -12.02
N SER A 32 6.42 -13.33 -11.15
CA SER A 32 5.26 -14.21 -10.92
C SER A 32 4.09 -13.54 -10.17
N ASP A 33 4.30 -12.34 -9.62
CA ASP A 33 3.23 -11.58 -8.98
C ASP A 33 2.32 -10.83 -9.99
N TYR A 34 2.74 -10.72 -11.23
CA TYR A 34 1.95 -10.10 -12.31
C TYR A 34 1.05 -11.17 -12.93
N GLN A 35 -0.19 -11.25 -12.47
CA GLN A 35 -1.11 -12.34 -12.81
C GLN A 35 -2.25 -11.94 -13.76
N SER A 36 -2.34 -10.65 -14.10
CA SER A 36 -3.31 -10.22 -15.11
C SER A 36 -2.91 -10.79 -16.47
N LYS A 37 -3.90 -11.27 -17.21
CA LYS A 37 -3.70 -11.60 -18.62
C LYS A 37 -3.40 -10.31 -19.37
N SER A 38 -2.51 -10.40 -20.37
CA SER A 38 -2.21 -9.31 -21.28
C SER A 38 -3.47 -9.03 -22.13
N ASP A 39 -4.37 -8.24 -21.58
CA ASP A 39 -5.58 -7.80 -22.27
C ASP A 39 -5.31 -6.55 -23.11
N THR A 40 -6.32 -6.12 -23.88
CA THR A 40 -6.23 -4.95 -24.75
C THR A 40 -5.83 -3.68 -23.98
N ASN A 41 -6.23 -3.53 -22.71
CA ASN A 41 -5.92 -2.35 -21.91
C ASN A 41 -4.46 -2.34 -21.47
N CYS A 42 -3.93 -3.48 -21.04
CA CYS A 42 -2.52 -3.65 -20.74
C CYS A 42 -1.64 -3.33 -21.96
N ILE A 43 -1.98 -3.88 -23.13
CA ILE A 43 -1.25 -3.67 -24.37
C ILE A 43 -1.25 -2.18 -24.74
N LYS A 44 -2.42 -1.55 -24.84
CA LYS A 44 -2.55 -0.14 -25.21
C LYS A 44 -1.79 0.81 -24.30
N TYR A 45 -1.85 0.59 -22.98
CA TYR A 45 -1.14 1.41 -22.00
C TYR A 45 0.37 1.29 -22.20
N ASN A 46 0.88 0.06 -22.27
CA ASN A 46 2.30 -0.18 -22.41
C ASN A 46 2.86 0.31 -23.75
N GLU A 47 2.15 0.08 -24.86
CA GLU A 47 2.53 0.60 -26.18
C GLU A 47 2.58 2.12 -26.21
N ARG A 48 1.58 2.80 -25.61
CA ARG A 48 1.52 4.27 -25.57
C ARG A 48 2.76 4.90 -24.90
N TYR A 49 3.28 4.26 -23.86
CA TYR A 49 4.41 4.77 -23.09
C TYR A 49 5.73 4.03 -23.34
N GLY A 50 5.75 3.08 -24.26
CA GLY A 50 6.94 2.26 -24.56
C GLY A 50 7.35 1.35 -23.40
N LEU A 51 6.41 0.99 -22.53
CA LEU A 51 6.65 0.15 -21.35
C LEU A 51 6.41 -1.32 -21.67
N LYS A 52 7.05 -2.21 -20.92
CA LYS A 52 6.90 -3.67 -21.04
C LYS A 52 6.06 -4.28 -19.93
N MET A 53 5.85 -3.56 -18.87
CA MET A 53 5.16 -4.00 -17.66
C MET A 53 4.27 -2.88 -17.15
N SER A 54 3.15 -3.24 -16.55
CA SER A 54 2.24 -2.31 -15.88
C SER A 54 1.86 -2.86 -14.52
N SER A 55 2.15 -2.11 -13.47
CA SER A 55 1.85 -2.46 -12.10
C SER A 55 0.69 -1.64 -11.54
N SER A 56 -0.15 -2.27 -10.74
CA SER A 56 -1.20 -1.60 -9.98
C SER A 56 -0.82 -1.56 -8.51
N ILE A 57 -0.27 -0.43 -8.09
CA ILE A 57 0.23 -0.18 -6.73
C ILE A 57 -0.57 0.96 -6.11
N GLY A 58 -1.05 0.76 -4.88
CA GLY A 58 -1.80 1.77 -4.16
C GLY A 58 -1.87 1.49 -2.66
N PHE A 59 -2.82 2.15 -1.98
CA PHE A 59 -3.09 1.88 -0.56
C PHE A 59 -4.39 1.11 -0.40
N ARG A 60 -4.44 0.23 0.61
CA ARG A 60 -5.69 -0.16 1.26
C ARG A 60 -5.79 0.50 2.62
N TRP A 61 -7.01 0.90 2.99
CA TRP A 61 -7.26 1.51 4.27
C TRP A 61 -8.64 1.15 4.82
N VAL A 62 -8.74 1.11 6.13
CA VAL A 62 -9.97 0.83 6.85
C VAL A 62 -9.87 1.42 8.25
N VAL A 63 -10.99 1.87 8.79
CA VAL A 63 -11.09 2.27 10.20
C VAL A 63 -11.95 1.26 10.95
N ASP A 64 -11.43 0.78 12.06
CA ASP A 64 -12.14 -0.05 13.03
C ASP A 64 -12.48 0.79 14.26
N VAL A 65 -13.75 0.79 14.65
CA VAL A 65 -14.28 1.55 15.77
C VAL A 65 -14.69 0.63 16.93
N PRO A 66 -14.56 1.04 18.20
CA PRO A 66 -14.99 0.23 19.32
C PRO A 66 -16.50 -0.08 19.28
N LYS A 67 -16.90 -1.31 19.57
CA LYS A 67 -18.32 -1.69 19.70
C LYS A 67 -18.99 -1.03 20.91
N ARG A 68 -18.23 -0.76 21.94
CA ARG A 68 -18.66 -0.07 23.17
C ARG A 68 -17.57 0.92 23.55
N TRP A 69 -17.98 2.16 23.72
CA TRP A 69 -17.10 3.23 24.18
C TRP A 69 -16.65 2.93 25.63
N ARG A 70 -15.37 2.78 25.88
CA ARG A 70 -14.74 2.60 27.18
C ARG A 70 -13.31 3.13 27.15
N GLY A 71 -13.11 4.35 26.62
CA GLY A 71 -11.77 4.93 26.46
C GLY A 71 -10.89 4.20 25.43
N LYS A 72 -11.50 3.51 24.46
CA LYS A 72 -10.81 2.89 23.34
C LYS A 72 -10.85 3.82 22.15
N MET A 73 -9.69 3.99 21.53
CA MET A 73 -9.54 4.83 20.33
C MET A 73 -9.91 4.06 19.06
N ASP A 74 -10.35 4.79 18.03
CA ASP A 74 -10.49 4.25 16.68
C ASP A 74 -9.12 3.83 16.13
N LYS A 75 -9.12 2.79 15.31
CA LYS A 75 -7.90 2.26 14.69
C LYS A 75 -7.97 2.38 13.19
N ALA A 76 -7.14 3.23 12.62
CA ALA A 76 -6.97 3.36 11.19
C ALA A 76 -5.84 2.43 10.71
N TYR A 77 -6.18 1.55 9.78
CA TYR A 77 -5.21 0.70 9.07
C TYR A 77 -4.99 1.27 7.67
N VAL A 78 -3.76 1.50 7.32
CA VAL A 78 -3.36 1.96 5.97
C VAL A 78 -2.15 1.13 5.56
N VAL A 79 -2.26 0.39 4.47
CA VAL A 79 -1.17 -0.48 4.00
C VAL A 79 -0.99 -0.37 2.49
N PRO A 80 0.25 -0.39 1.99
CA PRO A 80 0.50 -0.49 0.57
C PRO A 80 0.07 -1.85 0.05
N VAL A 81 -0.46 -1.87 -1.16
CA VAL A 81 -0.89 -3.08 -1.86
C VAL A 81 -0.43 -3.05 -3.31
N PHE A 82 0.08 -4.18 -3.76
CA PHE A 82 0.28 -4.50 -5.16
C PHE A 82 -0.84 -5.46 -5.58
N CYS A 83 -1.64 -5.07 -6.57
CA CYS A 83 -2.72 -5.90 -7.09
C CYS A 83 -2.17 -6.87 -8.14
N LYS A 84 -2.08 -8.16 -7.79
CA LYS A 84 -1.54 -9.19 -8.68
C LYS A 84 -2.38 -9.35 -9.96
N ASN A 85 -3.70 -9.42 -9.83
CA ASN A 85 -4.63 -9.60 -10.95
C ASN A 85 -4.84 -8.34 -11.79
N CYS A 86 -4.36 -7.18 -11.33
CA CYS A 86 -4.46 -5.92 -12.04
C CYS A 86 -3.13 -5.53 -12.71
N SER A 87 -2.08 -6.31 -12.46
CA SER A 87 -0.72 -6.04 -12.95
C SER A 87 -0.35 -7.04 -14.04
N CYS A 88 0.20 -6.57 -15.15
CA CYS A 88 0.44 -7.37 -16.34
C CYS A 88 1.85 -7.18 -16.90
N ILE A 89 2.34 -8.20 -17.62
CA ILE A 89 3.63 -8.23 -18.31
C ILE A 89 3.39 -8.50 -19.79
N LEU A 90 3.94 -7.67 -20.67
CA LEU A 90 4.09 -7.95 -22.11
C LEU A 90 5.42 -8.64 -22.41
N ALA A 91 6.47 -8.20 -21.74
CA ALA A 91 7.81 -8.81 -21.75
C ALA A 91 8.50 -8.54 -20.41
N GLU A 92 9.23 -9.49 -19.89
CA GLU A 92 10.04 -9.31 -18.69
C GLU A 92 11.10 -8.22 -18.90
N ASP A 93 11.15 -7.27 -17.97
CA ASP A 93 12.12 -6.19 -17.98
C ASP A 93 12.61 -5.91 -16.55
N SER A 94 13.89 -6.12 -16.34
CA SER A 94 14.50 -6.01 -15.02
C SER A 94 14.48 -4.58 -14.47
N MET A 95 14.57 -3.55 -15.33
CA MET A 95 14.51 -2.16 -14.87
C MET A 95 13.08 -1.77 -14.49
N SER A 96 12.08 -2.18 -15.26
CA SER A 96 10.67 -2.02 -14.91
C SER A 96 10.36 -2.69 -13.56
N LEU A 97 10.82 -3.92 -13.34
CA LEU A 97 10.62 -4.62 -12.06
C LEU A 97 11.29 -3.89 -10.88
N LYS A 98 12.53 -3.39 -11.07
CA LYS A 98 13.22 -2.59 -10.06
C LYS A 98 12.45 -1.29 -9.77
N THR A 99 11.92 -0.65 -10.79
CA THR A 99 11.12 0.57 -10.68
C THR A 99 9.81 0.30 -9.92
N ASP A 100 9.10 -0.79 -10.23
CA ASP A 100 7.88 -1.14 -9.51
C ASP A 100 8.12 -1.46 -8.03
N ARG A 101 9.24 -2.10 -7.70
CA ARG A 101 9.69 -2.26 -6.29
C ARG A 101 9.93 -0.92 -5.62
N LEU A 102 10.55 0.03 -6.32
CA LEU A 102 10.77 1.39 -5.83
C LEU A 102 9.45 2.13 -5.61
N LEU A 103 8.50 2.03 -6.54
CA LEU A 103 7.15 2.61 -6.40
C LEU A 103 6.39 2.01 -5.21
N PHE A 104 6.56 0.72 -4.96
CA PHE A 104 5.98 0.05 -3.80
C PHE A 104 6.56 0.55 -2.48
N ASP A 105 7.88 0.78 -2.42
CA ASP A 105 8.56 1.37 -1.28
C ASP A 105 8.17 2.85 -1.09
N ILE A 106 7.97 3.63 -2.16
CA ILE A 106 7.40 4.99 -2.09
C ILE A 106 6.01 4.96 -1.46
N THR A 107 5.16 4.02 -1.88
CA THR A 107 3.81 3.86 -1.32
C THR A 107 3.87 3.53 0.17
N GLU A 108 4.86 2.75 0.61
CA GLU A 108 5.08 2.49 2.05
C GLU A 108 5.48 3.76 2.81
N ILE A 109 6.38 4.59 2.26
CA ILE A 109 6.74 5.86 2.89
C ILE A 109 5.52 6.76 3.07
N LEU A 110 4.67 6.85 2.05
CA LEU A 110 3.44 7.64 2.11
C LEU A 110 2.46 7.06 3.14
N SER A 111 2.34 5.73 3.22
CA SER A 111 1.54 5.06 4.27
C SER A 111 2.06 5.37 5.68
N ARG A 112 3.39 5.40 5.87
CA ARG A 112 4.02 5.79 7.14
C ARG A 112 3.68 7.23 7.51
N ASN A 113 3.71 8.14 6.54
CA ASN A 113 3.35 9.53 6.78
C ASN A 113 1.86 9.69 7.12
N ILE A 114 0.96 8.96 6.47
CA ILE A 114 -0.46 8.94 6.82
C ILE A 114 -0.63 8.46 8.27
N ARG A 115 -0.03 7.34 8.65
CA ARG A 115 -0.10 6.80 10.01
C ARG A 115 0.46 7.77 11.04
N LYS A 116 1.57 8.43 10.73
CA LYS A 116 2.16 9.46 11.58
C LYS A 116 1.23 10.65 11.79
N GLU A 117 0.67 11.23 10.72
CA GLU A 117 -0.25 12.37 10.82
C GLU A 117 -1.51 12.01 11.61
N LEU A 118 -2.06 10.81 11.45
CA LEU A 118 -3.21 10.34 12.22
C LEU A 118 -2.87 10.19 13.71
N ASP A 119 -1.72 9.61 14.04
CA ASP A 119 -1.25 9.44 15.41
C ASP A 119 -0.98 10.80 16.09
N GLU A 120 -0.31 11.72 15.41
CA GLU A 120 -0.07 13.08 15.90
C GLU A 120 -1.37 13.84 16.14
N PHE A 121 -2.35 13.72 15.24
CA PHE A 121 -3.65 14.34 15.41
C PHE A 121 -4.40 13.79 16.63
N GLN A 122 -4.44 12.46 16.78
CA GLN A 122 -5.10 11.84 17.93
C GLN A 122 -4.47 12.27 19.26
N ARG A 123 -3.13 12.34 19.32
CA ARG A 123 -2.41 12.80 20.52
C ARG A 123 -2.63 14.27 20.81
N ALA A 124 -2.61 15.13 19.78
CA ALA A 124 -2.74 16.58 19.96
C ALA A 124 -4.15 17.00 20.38
N THR A 125 -5.19 16.32 19.89
CA THR A 125 -6.58 16.70 20.10
C THR A 125 -7.24 15.92 21.23
N ASN A 126 -6.61 14.88 21.73
CA ASN A 126 -7.18 13.91 22.67
C ASN A 126 -8.56 13.38 22.22
N VAL A 127 -8.75 13.27 20.89
CA VAL A 127 -10.00 12.83 20.27
C VAL A 127 -9.96 11.33 20.10
N ASP A 128 -10.97 10.65 20.64
CA ASP A 128 -11.07 9.19 20.62
C ASP A 128 -11.42 8.63 19.23
N ASN A 129 -11.86 9.46 18.30
CA ASN A 129 -12.22 9.03 16.95
C ASN A 129 -11.40 9.74 15.86
N VAL A 130 -11.11 9.00 14.80
CA VAL A 130 -10.56 9.56 13.57
C VAL A 130 -11.73 10.14 12.79
N ASN A 131 -11.88 11.47 12.84
CA ASN A 131 -12.90 12.16 12.08
C ASN A 131 -12.74 11.81 10.59
N GLU A 132 -13.85 11.40 9.95
CA GLU A 132 -13.88 11.01 8.53
C GLU A 132 -13.32 12.13 7.62
N MET A 133 -13.67 13.37 7.90
CA MET A 133 -13.21 14.52 7.13
C MET A 133 -11.68 14.69 7.25
N PHE A 134 -11.13 14.57 8.44
CA PHE A 134 -9.69 14.65 8.67
C PHE A 134 -8.96 13.50 7.99
N PHE A 135 -9.47 12.27 8.14
CA PHE A 135 -8.92 11.09 7.47
C PHE A 135 -8.91 11.28 5.95
N THR A 136 -10.03 11.73 5.37
CA THR A 136 -10.15 11.96 3.92
C THR A 136 -9.20 13.05 3.45
N THR A 137 -9.02 14.12 4.22
CA THR A 137 -8.10 15.21 3.90
C THR A 137 -6.64 14.71 3.87
N VAL A 138 -6.22 14.01 4.92
CA VAL A 138 -4.87 13.41 4.99
C VAL A 138 -4.65 12.43 3.84
N LYS A 139 -5.63 11.56 3.61
CA LYS A 139 -5.58 10.57 2.52
C LYS A 139 -5.42 11.24 1.16
N ASN A 140 -6.25 12.22 0.83
CA ASN A 140 -6.24 12.87 -0.49
C ASN A 140 -4.91 13.58 -0.76
N LYS A 141 -4.39 14.28 0.24
CA LYS A 141 -3.06 14.91 0.19
C LYS A 141 -1.96 13.92 -0.21
N TRP A 142 -1.91 12.77 0.44
CA TRP A 142 -0.87 11.77 0.20
C TRP A 142 -1.11 10.97 -1.07
N ASP A 143 -2.37 10.83 -1.54
CA ASP A 143 -2.68 10.18 -2.80
C ASP A 143 -2.28 11.04 -4.01
N GLU A 144 -2.50 12.35 -3.93
CA GLU A 144 -2.02 13.30 -4.92
C GLU A 144 -0.49 13.26 -5.04
N LEU A 145 0.21 13.36 -3.91
CA LEU A 145 1.67 13.22 -3.88
C LEU A 145 2.16 11.88 -4.43
N ARG A 146 1.43 10.78 -4.21
CA ARG A 146 1.76 9.49 -4.79
C ARG A 146 1.74 9.55 -6.32
N GLY A 147 0.71 10.16 -6.89
CA GLY A 147 0.61 10.35 -8.34
C GLY A 147 1.80 11.09 -8.91
N ASP A 148 2.19 12.19 -8.29
CA ASP A 148 3.34 13.01 -8.70
C ASP A 148 4.67 12.26 -8.62
N PHE A 149 4.89 11.54 -7.51
CA PHE A 149 6.07 10.70 -7.36
C PHE A 149 6.15 9.62 -8.43
N PHE A 150 5.05 8.91 -8.67
CA PHE A 150 4.99 7.85 -9.67
C PHE A 150 5.29 8.38 -11.06
N ALA A 151 4.63 9.47 -11.46
CA ALA A 151 4.85 10.10 -12.76
C ALA A 151 6.31 10.51 -12.95
N THR A 152 6.92 11.10 -11.91
CA THR A 152 8.31 11.54 -11.96
C THR A 152 9.29 10.37 -12.06
N VAL A 153 9.14 9.37 -11.19
CA VAL A 153 10.01 8.18 -11.16
C VAL A 153 9.94 7.40 -12.48
N ILE A 154 8.72 7.14 -12.97
CA ILE A 154 8.52 6.42 -14.24
C ILE A 154 9.13 7.21 -15.40
N ARG A 155 8.91 8.51 -15.45
CA ARG A 155 9.47 9.37 -16.50
C ARG A 155 10.99 9.33 -16.49
N GLU A 156 11.63 9.61 -15.35
CA GLU A 156 13.09 9.69 -15.26
C GLU A 156 13.78 8.34 -15.53
N ILE A 157 13.24 7.24 -14.97
CA ILE A 157 13.90 5.93 -15.04
C ILE A 157 13.54 5.17 -16.31
N LEU A 158 12.26 5.09 -16.67
CA LEU A 158 11.80 4.19 -17.74
C LEU A 158 11.62 4.89 -19.09
N ILE A 159 11.17 6.13 -19.12
CA ILE A 159 10.86 6.86 -20.36
C ILE A 159 12.10 7.60 -20.85
N GLU A 160 12.63 8.50 -20.04
CA GLU A 160 13.81 9.32 -20.37
C GLU A 160 15.14 8.58 -20.18
N LYS A 161 15.14 7.52 -19.37
CA LYS A 161 16.30 6.67 -19.07
C LYS A 161 17.52 7.47 -18.62
N GLN A 162 17.27 8.44 -17.72
CA GLN A 162 18.31 9.31 -17.21
C GLN A 162 19.39 8.48 -16.47
N GLU A 163 20.65 8.73 -16.78
CA GLU A 163 21.78 8.02 -16.16
C GLU A 163 21.80 8.27 -14.65
N GLY A 164 21.93 7.19 -13.86
CA GLY A 164 21.97 7.24 -12.40
C GLY A 164 20.65 7.58 -11.71
N ALA A 165 19.54 7.77 -12.44
CA ALA A 165 18.25 8.13 -11.86
C ALA A 165 17.75 7.08 -10.86
N TYR A 166 17.84 5.79 -11.22
CA TYR A 166 17.41 4.70 -10.33
C TYR A 166 18.20 4.69 -9.00
N GLU A 167 19.52 4.80 -9.06
CA GLU A 167 20.41 4.80 -7.89
C GLU A 167 20.14 6.00 -6.98
N LYS A 168 19.92 7.18 -7.59
CA LYS A 168 19.55 8.40 -6.86
C LYS A 168 18.22 8.23 -6.13
N TRP A 169 17.18 7.74 -6.83
CA TRP A 169 15.88 7.49 -6.22
C TRP A 169 15.97 6.44 -5.14
N ARG A 170 16.67 5.31 -5.40
CA ARG A 170 16.82 4.23 -4.42
C ARG A 170 17.45 4.72 -3.12
N LYS A 171 18.54 5.47 -3.21
CA LYS A 171 19.20 6.06 -2.04
C LYS A 171 18.25 6.93 -1.22
N ASN A 172 17.55 7.86 -1.88
CA ASN A 172 16.63 8.76 -1.18
C ASN A 172 15.49 7.99 -0.50
N ILE A 173 14.94 6.98 -1.18
CA ILE A 173 13.86 6.17 -0.64
C ILE A 173 14.32 5.32 0.54
N ASP A 174 15.52 4.74 0.49
CA ASP A 174 16.08 3.98 1.62
C ASP A 174 16.27 4.86 2.87
N GLU A 175 16.78 6.08 2.69
CA GLU A 175 16.92 7.05 3.78
C GLU A 175 15.54 7.43 4.38
N MET A 176 14.53 7.62 3.55
CA MET A 176 13.17 7.94 4.01
C MET A 176 12.51 6.76 4.73
N LEU A 177 12.71 5.53 4.26
CA LEU A 177 12.23 4.31 4.91
C LEU A 177 12.86 4.16 6.32
N GLU A 178 14.15 4.36 6.44
CA GLU A 178 14.81 4.30 7.75
C GLU A 178 14.33 5.42 8.69
N LYS A 179 14.21 6.65 8.19
CA LYS A 179 13.73 7.81 8.97
C LYS A 179 12.31 7.65 9.53
N ARG A 180 11.50 6.80 8.92
CA ARG A 180 10.09 6.56 9.30
C ARG A 180 9.81 5.12 9.73
N LYS A 181 10.83 4.37 10.16
CA LYS A 181 10.71 2.95 10.51
C LYS A 181 9.73 2.65 11.65
N GLU A 182 9.53 3.58 12.56
CA GLU A 182 8.58 3.47 13.67
C GLU A 182 7.13 3.28 13.21
N TYR A 183 6.80 3.83 12.01
CA TYR A 183 5.49 3.73 11.37
C TYR A 183 5.45 2.67 10.27
N ALA A 184 6.40 1.72 10.23
CA ALA A 184 6.42 0.67 9.22
C ALA A 184 5.15 -0.19 9.25
N THR A 185 4.72 -0.64 8.07
CA THR A 185 3.62 -1.60 7.93
C THR A 185 3.97 -2.90 8.66
N LYS A 186 3.08 -3.33 9.55
CA LYS A 186 3.22 -4.57 10.32
C LYS A 186 2.44 -5.70 9.67
N PRO A 187 2.86 -6.96 9.85
CA PRO A 187 2.11 -8.11 9.36
C PRO A 187 0.65 -8.13 9.81
N GLU A 188 0.37 -7.67 11.04
CA GLU A 188 -0.99 -7.57 11.59
C GLU A 188 -1.86 -6.60 10.78
N ASP A 189 -1.29 -5.47 10.33
CA ASP A 189 -2.01 -4.49 9.51
C ASP A 189 -2.43 -5.11 8.18
N CYS A 190 -1.54 -5.90 7.55
CA CYS A 190 -1.84 -6.65 6.33
C CYS A 190 -2.92 -7.70 6.57
N PHE A 191 -2.79 -8.46 7.65
CA PHE A 191 -3.75 -9.50 8.01
C PHE A 191 -5.16 -8.95 8.27
N ARG A 192 -5.28 -7.69 8.73
CA ARG A 192 -6.58 -7.02 8.86
C ARG A 192 -7.35 -6.99 7.54
N PHE A 193 -6.67 -6.78 6.41
CA PHE A 193 -7.28 -6.76 5.08
C PHE A 193 -7.57 -8.15 4.54
N ILE A 194 -6.67 -9.09 4.76
CA ILE A 194 -6.86 -10.50 4.36
C ILE A 194 -8.03 -11.14 5.10
N ALA A 195 -8.14 -10.88 6.40
CA ALA A 195 -9.23 -11.40 7.23
C ALA A 195 -10.59 -10.74 6.92
N GLY A 196 -10.61 -9.58 6.27
CA GLY A 196 -11.83 -8.83 5.92
C GLY A 196 -12.64 -8.30 7.11
N LYS A 197 -12.15 -8.47 8.34
CA LYS A 197 -12.83 -8.13 9.59
C LYS A 197 -11.84 -7.59 10.63
N PRO A 198 -12.32 -6.85 11.65
CA PRO A 198 -11.46 -6.41 12.74
C PRO A 198 -10.71 -7.58 13.38
N ILE A 199 -9.41 -7.39 13.56
CA ILE A 199 -8.53 -8.40 14.19
C ILE A 199 -8.54 -8.30 15.73
N GLU A 200 -8.93 -7.15 16.26
CA GLU A 200 -9.03 -6.96 17.69
C GLU A 200 -10.44 -7.21 18.23
N LYS A 201 -10.49 -7.91 19.36
CA LYS A 201 -11.75 -8.16 20.07
C LYS A 201 -12.38 -6.86 20.57
N GLY A 202 -13.67 -6.70 20.28
CA GLY A 202 -14.44 -5.54 20.73
C GLY A 202 -14.48 -4.40 19.73
N TYR A 203 -13.90 -4.56 18.54
CA TYR A 203 -14.00 -3.62 17.43
C TYR A 203 -15.00 -4.09 16.36
N LYS A 204 -15.51 -3.15 15.60
CA LYS A 204 -16.27 -3.36 14.36
C LYS A 204 -15.75 -2.38 13.30
N LYS A 205 -15.91 -2.74 12.03
CA LYS A 205 -15.59 -1.86 10.92
C LYS A 205 -16.51 -0.63 10.95
N ALA A 206 -15.94 0.55 10.78
CA ALA A 206 -16.69 1.78 10.59
C ALA A 206 -17.56 1.68 9.32
N LYS A 207 -18.77 2.24 9.36
CA LYS A 207 -19.72 2.12 8.23
C LYS A 207 -19.36 2.96 7.02
N SER A 208 -18.70 4.10 7.23
CA SER A 208 -18.53 5.17 6.24
C SER A 208 -17.10 5.32 5.70
N ILE A 209 -16.10 4.68 6.30
CA ILE A 209 -14.70 4.87 5.90
C ILE A 209 -14.15 3.57 5.35
N MET A 210 -14.25 3.39 4.05
CA MET A 210 -13.57 2.34 3.29
C MET A 210 -13.19 2.83 1.90
N GLY A 211 -11.97 2.58 1.51
CA GLY A 211 -11.50 2.83 0.16
C GLY A 211 -10.36 1.92 -0.22
N ASP A 212 -10.27 1.69 -1.49
CA ASP A 212 -9.15 1.08 -2.17
C ASP A 212 -8.58 2.17 -3.09
N MET A 213 -7.39 2.64 -2.80
CA MET A 213 -6.71 3.63 -3.62
C MET A 213 -5.81 2.94 -4.65
N ARG A 214 -6.38 2.08 -5.46
CA ARG A 214 -5.77 1.71 -6.72
C ARG A 214 -5.94 2.89 -7.68
N SER A 215 -4.95 3.14 -8.52
CA SER A 215 -5.14 4.05 -9.64
C SER A 215 -6.41 3.61 -10.38
N LYS A 216 -7.44 4.46 -10.41
CA LYS A 216 -8.57 4.26 -11.29
C LYS A 216 -8.00 4.24 -12.71
N ASN A 217 -7.89 3.08 -13.31
CA ASN A 217 -7.88 3.02 -14.75
C ASN A 217 -9.22 3.62 -15.18
N SER A 218 -9.16 4.73 -15.91
CA SER A 218 -10.23 5.64 -16.28
C SER A 218 -11.31 5.06 -17.19
N ASN A 219 -11.82 3.86 -16.92
CA ASN A 219 -12.81 3.18 -17.75
C ASN A 219 -14.02 2.61 -16.99
N ASP A 220 -14.22 2.96 -15.72
CA ASP A 220 -15.51 2.71 -15.09
C ASP A 220 -16.47 3.84 -15.48
N THR A 221 -16.96 3.79 -16.72
CA THR A 221 -18.21 4.44 -17.12
C THR A 221 -19.32 3.76 -16.32
N GLU A 222 -19.80 4.43 -15.29
CA GLU A 222 -21.08 4.11 -14.68
C GLU A 222 -22.15 4.13 -15.78
N THR A 223 -22.61 2.95 -16.17
CA THR A 223 -23.92 2.80 -16.82
C THR A 223 -24.96 2.92 -15.73
N THR A 224 -25.46 4.14 -15.54
CA THR A 224 -26.75 4.37 -14.88
C THR A 224 -27.85 3.91 -15.80
N GLU A 225 -28.54 2.84 -15.45
CA GLU A 225 -29.95 2.61 -15.75
C GLU A 225 -30.79 2.79 -14.47
#